data_5256cee823e7041eb5455677eb398075
#
_entry.id   5256cee823e7041eb5455677eb398075
#
_cell.length_a   1.000
_cell.length_b   1.000
_cell.length_c   1.000
_cell.angle_alpha   90.00
_cell.angle_beta   90.00
_cell.angle_gamma   90.00
#
_symmetry.space_group_name_H-M   'P 1'
#
loop_
_entity.id
_entity.type
_entity.pdbx_description
1 polymer ?
#
loop_
_entity_poly.entity_id
_entity_poly.type
_entity_poly.pdbx_seq_one_letter_code
_entity_poly.pdbx_strand_id
1 'polypeptide(L)'
;DLVLTDSGGIQEEAPALSKPVLVLRENTERPEAVEHGVARVVGTDENRIVEEASILLSRDDEYAKMAHAANPYGDGRACERILAATASLFGRGEPLSDFVPHRQRERDVTSENHAIV
;
A
#
# COMPACT_ATOMS: atom_id res chain seq x y z
N ASP A 1 13.38 -0.81 1.82
CA ASP A 1 13.33 0.15 0.69
C ASP A 1 12.14 1.07 0.85
N LEU A 2 12.28 2.34 0.47
CA LEU A 2 11.30 3.40 0.57
C LEU A 2 10.94 3.90 -0.83
N VAL A 3 9.66 4.23 -1.05
CA VAL A 3 9.18 4.77 -2.33
C VAL A 3 8.86 6.25 -2.16
N LEU A 4 9.41 7.09 -3.03
CA LEU A 4 9.08 8.50 -3.17
C LEU A 4 8.44 8.68 -4.56
N THR A 5 7.22 9.21 -4.61
CA THR A 5 6.48 9.29 -5.88
C THR A 5 5.41 10.36 -5.86
N ASP A 6 5.09 10.89 -7.03
CA ASP A 6 3.90 11.71 -7.30
C ASP A 6 2.80 10.92 -8.05
N SER A 7 3.08 9.66 -8.44
CA SER A 7 2.19 8.80 -9.21
C SER A 7 1.09 8.15 -8.36
N GLY A 8 -0.17 8.28 -8.79
CA GLY A 8 -1.31 7.58 -8.18
C GLY A 8 -1.20 6.06 -8.29
N GLY A 9 -0.72 5.53 -9.41
CA GLY A 9 -0.54 4.09 -9.62
C GLY A 9 0.48 3.49 -8.66
N ILE A 10 1.60 4.15 -8.45
CA ILE A 10 2.64 3.70 -7.50
C ILE A 10 2.12 3.73 -6.06
N GLN A 11 1.26 4.70 -5.71
CA GLN A 11 0.60 4.75 -4.41
C GLN A 11 -0.29 3.52 -4.15
N GLU A 12 -0.83 2.90 -5.20
CA GLU A 12 -1.64 1.68 -5.09
C GLU A 12 -0.77 0.40 -5.07
N GLU A 13 0.30 0.36 -5.85
CA GLU A 13 1.14 -0.84 -6.02
C GLU A 13 2.13 -1.06 -4.88
N ALA A 14 2.80 -0.01 -4.41
CA ALA A 14 3.85 -0.13 -3.39
C ALA A 14 3.36 -0.73 -2.06
N PRO A 15 2.16 -0.39 -1.54
CA PRO A 15 1.61 -1.03 -0.35
C PRO A 15 1.42 -2.55 -0.48
N ALA A 16 1.11 -3.05 -1.68
CA ALA A 16 0.99 -4.48 -1.92
C ALA A 16 2.33 -5.23 -1.74
N LEU A 17 3.45 -4.51 -1.89
CA LEU A 17 4.81 -5.00 -1.67
C LEU A 17 5.34 -4.65 -0.26
N SER A 18 4.49 -4.18 0.65
CA SER A 18 4.87 -3.75 2.00
C SER A 18 5.93 -2.64 1.99
N LYS A 19 5.86 -1.72 1.02
CA LYS A 19 6.80 -0.60 0.90
C LYS A 19 6.12 0.69 1.33
N PRO A 20 6.66 1.41 2.33
CA PRO A 20 6.21 2.75 2.69
C PRO A 20 6.31 3.71 1.51
N VAL A 21 5.33 4.60 1.38
CA VAL A 21 5.26 5.57 0.29
C VAL A 21 5.24 6.98 0.83
N LEU A 22 6.16 7.82 0.37
CA LEU A 22 6.11 9.27 0.51
C LEU A 22 5.56 9.88 -0.77
N VAL A 23 4.45 10.58 -0.65
CA VAL A 23 3.73 11.20 -1.77
C VAL A 23 4.20 12.64 -1.92
N LEU A 24 4.88 12.94 -3.03
CA LEU A 24 5.48 14.24 -3.34
C LEU A 24 4.45 15.20 -3.97
N ARG A 25 3.34 15.40 -3.28
CA ARG A 25 2.22 16.26 -3.71
C ARG A 25 1.62 17.00 -2.52
N GLU A 26 0.93 18.10 -2.78
CA GLU A 26 0.18 18.80 -1.72
C GLU A 26 -1.09 18.03 -1.33
N ASN A 27 -1.70 17.34 -2.29
CA ASN A 27 -2.88 16.51 -2.09
C ASN A 27 -2.72 15.17 -2.79
N THR A 28 -3.48 14.17 -2.33
CA THR A 28 -3.56 12.87 -3.01
C THR A 28 -4.99 12.57 -3.43
N GLU A 29 -5.14 11.95 -4.59
CA GLU A 29 -6.39 11.34 -5.05
C GLU A 29 -6.60 9.93 -4.48
N ARG A 30 -5.72 9.49 -3.56
CA ARG A 30 -5.75 8.19 -2.89
C ARG A 30 -5.79 8.37 -1.37
N PRO A 31 -6.86 8.98 -0.81
CA PRO A 31 -6.97 9.24 0.62
C PRO A 31 -6.90 7.96 1.44
N GLU A 32 -7.36 6.83 0.90
CA GLU A 32 -7.35 5.52 1.57
C GLU A 32 -5.94 5.08 1.96
N ALA A 33 -4.93 5.37 1.14
CA ALA A 33 -3.54 5.05 1.44
C ALA A 33 -3.04 5.79 2.68
N VAL A 34 -3.45 7.04 2.84
CA VAL A 34 -3.08 7.88 3.98
C VAL A 34 -3.86 7.46 5.24
N GLU A 35 -5.16 7.23 5.11
CA GLU A 35 -6.03 6.80 6.21
C GLU A 35 -5.60 5.46 6.81
N HIS A 36 -5.15 4.53 5.96
CA HIS A 36 -4.61 3.24 6.41
C HIS A 36 -3.13 3.30 6.82
N GLY A 37 -2.47 4.43 6.64
CA GLY A 37 -1.09 4.64 7.06
C GLY A 37 -0.03 3.96 6.19
N VAL A 38 -0.37 3.53 4.97
CA VAL A 38 0.59 2.95 4.00
C VAL A 38 1.31 4.01 3.18
N ALA A 39 0.76 5.23 3.12
CA ALA A 39 1.35 6.38 2.46
C ALA A 39 1.29 7.63 3.34
N ARG A 40 2.22 8.56 3.10
CA ARG A 40 2.28 9.87 3.77
C ARG A 40 2.48 10.97 2.74
N VAL A 41 1.59 11.97 2.75
CA VAL A 41 1.72 13.15 1.88
C VAL A 41 2.73 14.11 2.49
N VAL A 42 3.81 14.39 1.77
CA VAL A 42 4.93 15.21 2.24
C VAL A 42 5.06 16.54 1.50
N GLY A 43 4.26 16.75 0.45
CA GLY A 43 4.35 17.97 -0.38
C GLY A 43 5.57 17.96 -1.28
N THR A 44 5.98 19.15 -1.69
CA THR A 44 7.10 19.39 -2.63
C THR A 44 8.26 20.15 -1.99
N ASP A 45 8.21 20.42 -0.70
CA ASP A 45 9.30 21.07 0.03
C ASP A 45 10.46 20.11 0.27
N GLU A 46 11.65 20.47 -0.19
CA GLU A 46 12.87 19.64 -0.13
C GLU A 46 13.21 19.24 1.31
N ASN A 47 13.15 20.19 2.25
CA ASN A 47 13.54 19.92 3.64
C ASN A 47 12.60 18.89 4.28
N ARG A 48 11.30 19.03 4.02
CA ARG A 48 10.28 18.09 4.51
C ARG A 48 10.44 16.71 3.91
N ILE A 49 10.73 16.61 2.61
CA ILE A 49 10.99 15.33 1.94
C ILE A 49 12.20 14.63 2.55
N VAL A 50 13.30 15.36 2.74
CA VAL A 50 14.53 14.82 3.34
C VAL A 50 14.30 14.40 4.79
N GLU A 51 13.59 15.19 5.60
CA GLU A 51 13.26 14.86 6.98
C GLU A 51 12.45 13.56 7.07
N GLU A 52 11.33 13.47 6.35
CA GLU A 52 10.44 12.32 6.39
C GLU A 52 11.12 11.05 5.84
N ALA A 53 11.88 11.17 4.77
CA ALA A 53 12.67 10.06 4.24
C ALA A 53 13.74 9.59 5.24
N SER A 54 14.44 10.52 5.89
CA SER A 54 15.46 10.21 6.88
C SER A 54 14.88 9.49 8.10
N ILE A 55 13.69 9.91 8.57
CA ILE A 55 12.98 9.23 9.66
C ILE A 55 12.72 7.77 9.29
N LEU A 56 12.14 7.52 8.11
CA LEU A 56 11.80 6.17 7.67
C LEU A 56 13.02 5.28 7.38
N LEU A 57 14.15 5.88 6.99
CA LEU A 57 15.40 5.14 6.71
C LEU A 57 16.24 4.88 7.97
N SER A 58 16.04 5.63 9.05
CA SER A 58 16.82 5.52 10.28
C SER A 58 16.06 4.89 11.46
N ARG A 59 14.73 4.80 11.38
CA ARG A 59 13.88 4.31 12.45
C ARG A 59 13.05 3.12 11.98
N ASP A 60 13.49 1.93 12.35
CA ASP A 60 12.84 0.67 11.98
C ASP A 60 11.39 0.59 12.48
N ASP A 61 11.08 1.18 13.64
CA ASP A 61 9.72 1.22 14.18
C ASP A 61 8.77 2.06 13.32
N GLU A 62 9.19 3.21 12.81
CA GLU A 62 8.39 4.07 11.93
C GLU A 62 8.22 3.42 10.55
N TYR A 63 9.29 2.81 10.02
CA TYR A 63 9.22 2.06 8.79
C TYR A 63 8.24 0.89 8.89
N ALA A 64 8.35 0.08 9.94
CA ALA A 64 7.51 -1.10 10.15
C ALA A 64 6.02 -0.73 10.32
N LYS A 65 5.70 0.38 10.99
CA LYS A 65 4.31 0.88 11.10
C LYS A 65 3.66 1.07 9.73
N MET A 66 4.38 1.67 8.78
CA MET A 66 3.87 1.90 7.43
C MET A 66 3.89 0.62 6.58
N ALA A 67 4.99 -0.13 6.63
CA ALA A 67 5.18 -1.34 5.82
C ALA A 67 4.16 -2.45 6.15
N HIS A 68 3.76 -2.55 7.42
CA HIS A 68 2.80 -3.57 7.89
C HIS A 68 1.37 -3.03 8.10
N ALA A 69 1.12 -1.80 7.69
CA ALA A 69 -0.23 -1.25 7.70
C ALA A 69 -1.15 -2.03 6.74
N ALA A 70 -2.45 -1.93 6.98
CA ALA A 70 -3.43 -2.64 6.16
C ALA A 70 -3.47 -2.05 4.74
N ASN A 71 -3.16 -2.87 3.73
CA ASN A 71 -3.28 -2.45 2.33
C ASN A 71 -4.76 -2.26 1.96
N PRO A 72 -5.20 -1.03 1.60
CA PRO A 72 -6.61 -0.79 1.27
C PRO A 72 -7.00 -1.20 -0.15
N TYR A 73 -6.03 -1.49 -1.02
CA TYR A 73 -6.28 -1.63 -2.47
C TYR A 73 -6.62 -3.03 -2.93
N GLY A 74 -6.53 -4.04 -2.06
CA GLY A 74 -6.97 -5.38 -2.39
C GLY A 74 -6.01 -6.49 -1.97
N ASP A 75 -6.44 -7.71 -2.22
CA ASP A 75 -5.76 -8.96 -1.89
C ASP A 75 -5.43 -9.81 -3.15
N GLY A 76 -5.59 -9.24 -4.34
CA GLY A 76 -5.36 -9.92 -5.62
C GLY A 76 -6.51 -10.83 -6.07
N ARG A 77 -7.63 -10.90 -5.34
CA ARG A 77 -8.74 -11.82 -5.64
C ARG A 77 -9.95 -11.14 -6.31
N ALA A 78 -9.75 -9.99 -6.94
CA ALA A 78 -10.83 -9.24 -7.59
C ALA A 78 -11.52 -10.07 -8.69
N CYS A 79 -10.76 -10.78 -9.54
CA CYS A 79 -11.32 -11.60 -10.61
C CYS A 79 -12.25 -12.71 -10.08
N GLU A 80 -11.88 -13.37 -8.99
CA GLU A 80 -12.71 -14.40 -8.35
C GLU A 80 -14.02 -13.81 -7.84
N ARG A 81 -13.96 -12.65 -7.17
CA ARG A 81 -15.15 -11.93 -6.67
C ARG A 81 -16.06 -11.49 -7.80
N ILE A 82 -15.51 -10.94 -8.89
CA ILE A 82 -16.28 -10.51 -10.06
C ILE A 82 -16.98 -11.69 -10.69
N LEU A 83 -16.28 -12.83 -10.87
CA LEU A 83 -16.85 -14.03 -11.44
C LEU A 83 -17.99 -14.59 -10.56
N ALA A 84 -17.78 -14.67 -9.25
CA ALA A 84 -18.79 -15.14 -8.31
C ALA A 84 -20.02 -14.22 -8.28
N ALA A 85 -19.82 -12.91 -8.25
CA ALA A 85 -20.91 -11.94 -8.29
C ALA A 85 -21.70 -12.02 -9.60
N THR A 86 -21.02 -12.18 -10.74
CA THR A 86 -21.64 -12.36 -12.04
C THR A 86 -22.45 -13.66 -12.09
N ALA A 87 -21.88 -14.77 -11.60
CA ALA A 87 -22.59 -16.06 -11.55
C ALA A 87 -23.83 -15.97 -10.65
N SER A 88 -23.73 -15.31 -9.52
CA SER A 88 -24.86 -15.09 -8.60
C SER A 88 -25.98 -14.27 -9.26
N LEU A 89 -25.64 -13.25 -10.05
CA LEU A 89 -26.63 -12.46 -10.80
C LEU A 89 -27.47 -13.35 -11.76
N PHE A 90 -26.88 -14.40 -12.27
CA PHE A 90 -27.56 -15.39 -13.13
C PHE A 90 -28.11 -16.60 -12.37
N GLY A 91 -28.19 -16.55 -11.03
CA GLY A 91 -28.69 -17.63 -10.20
C GLY A 91 -27.81 -18.88 -10.16
N ARG A 92 -26.51 -18.74 -10.40
CA ARG A 92 -25.51 -19.81 -10.49
C ARG A 92 -24.48 -19.74 -9.36
N GLY A 93 -24.92 -19.66 -8.12
CA GLY A 93 -24.07 -19.64 -6.94
C GLY A 93 -24.22 -18.38 -6.10
N GLU A 94 -23.41 -18.29 -5.07
CA GLU A 94 -23.39 -17.17 -4.12
C GLU A 94 -22.18 -16.26 -4.38
N PRO A 95 -22.29 -14.94 -4.12
CA PRO A 95 -21.15 -14.04 -4.20
C PRO A 95 -20.12 -14.39 -3.11
N LEU A 96 -18.84 -14.13 -3.38
CA LEU A 96 -17.80 -14.17 -2.35
C LEU A 96 -17.93 -12.98 -1.41
N SER A 97 -17.39 -13.13 -0.19
CA SER A 97 -17.33 -12.04 0.78
C SER A 97 -16.54 -10.86 0.24
N ASP A 98 -16.92 -9.64 0.68
CA ASP A 98 -16.22 -8.42 0.36
C ASP A 98 -14.77 -8.45 0.87
N PHE A 99 -13.91 -7.70 0.19
CA PHE A 99 -12.56 -7.46 0.66
C PHE A 99 -12.59 -6.58 1.91
N VAL A 100 -11.86 -7.01 2.94
CA VAL A 100 -11.61 -6.21 4.15
C VAL A 100 -10.11 -6.05 4.30
N PRO A 101 -9.58 -4.82 4.39
CA PRO A 101 -8.16 -4.59 4.60
C PRO A 101 -7.69 -5.23 5.91
N HIS A 102 -6.64 -6.02 5.84
CA HIS A 102 -5.99 -6.62 7.02
C HIS A 102 -4.55 -6.14 7.11
N ARG A 103 -4.04 -5.92 8.34
CA ARG A 103 -2.62 -5.70 8.56
C ARG A 103 -1.83 -6.86 7.97
N GLN A 104 -0.81 -6.54 7.23
CA GLN A 104 0.08 -7.57 6.70
C GLN A 104 0.84 -8.21 7.86
N ARG A 105 0.82 -9.54 7.93
CA ARG A 105 1.67 -10.27 8.86
C ARG A 105 3.12 -10.07 8.42
N GLU A 106 4.03 -9.89 9.37
CA GLU A 106 5.46 -9.98 9.11
C GLU A 106 5.72 -11.27 8.31
N ARG A 107 6.00 -11.11 7.03
CA ARG A 107 6.63 -12.20 6.30
C ARG A 107 8.07 -12.19 6.77
N ASP A 108 8.53 -13.27 7.34
CA ASP A 108 9.93 -13.48 7.67
C ASP A 108 10.77 -13.03 6.48
N VAL A 109 11.45 -11.90 6.65
CA VAL A 109 12.44 -11.39 5.70
C VAL A 109 13.73 -12.16 5.93
N THR A 110 13.67 -13.47 5.66
CA THR A 110 14.87 -14.26 5.46
C THR A 110 15.07 -14.39 3.96
N SER A 111 16.11 -13.68 3.50
CA SER A 111 16.77 -13.81 2.20
C SER A 111 15.94 -13.44 0.96
N GLU A 112 16.21 -12.29 0.39
CA GLU A 112 16.96 -12.11 -0.84
C GLU A 112 17.04 -10.62 -1.19
N ASN A 113 18.26 -10.08 -1.09
CA ASN A 113 18.66 -8.82 -1.68
C ASN A 113 18.54 -8.93 -3.21
N HIS A 114 17.48 -8.40 -3.77
CA HIS A 114 17.48 -7.99 -5.17
C HIS A 114 17.06 -6.54 -5.26
N ALA A 115 18.04 -5.69 -5.53
CA ALA A 115 17.81 -4.32 -5.92
C ALA A 115 17.06 -4.34 -7.26
N ILE A 116 15.84 -3.78 -7.28
CA ILE A 116 15.16 -3.43 -8.52
C ILE A 116 15.39 -1.93 -8.72
N VAL A 117 16.16 -1.63 -9.74
CA VAL A 117 16.39 -0.27 -10.26
C VAL A 117 15.17 0.14 -11.08
#